data_9bb18e0b7e4587e5049e7df230b65a9a
#
_entry.id   9bb18e0b7e4587e5049e7df230b65a9a
#
_cell.length_a   1.000
_cell.length_b   1.000
_cell.length_c   1.000
_cell.angle_alpha   90.00
_cell.angle_beta   90.00
_cell.angle_gamma   90.00
#
_symmetry.space_group_name_H-M   'P 1'
#
loop_
_entity.id
_entity.type
_entity.pdbx_description
1 polymer ?
#
loop_
_entity_poly.entity_id
_entity_poly.type
_entity_poly.pdbx_seq_one_letter_code
_entity_poly.pdbx_strand_id
1 'polypeptide(L)'
;MNKIEKLIQIFCPKGVESRELGKIAILENIGVDKKIIDSQKNVLLLNYMDVYRNKHINKNILSMEVTASDSKIKTCNIKKGDIFITPTSEVRDDLGHAAVAMEDIKGAVYSYHVMRIRIFDREKINPFFIRFLFESNSIQNQLYKNAVGITRFGLSKGKFEKILFSIPPIEIQDEIVKILDNFAELEAEL
;
A
#
# COMPACT_ATOMS: atom_id res chain seq x y z
N MET A 1 15.34 9.00 -26.52
CA MET A 1 14.41 9.49 -25.48
C MET A 1 13.22 8.55 -25.47
N ASN A 2 12.97 7.87 -24.36
CA ASN A 2 11.86 6.94 -24.22
C ASN A 2 10.51 7.68 -24.06
N LYS A 3 9.39 6.94 -24.05
CA LYS A 3 8.04 7.52 -23.96
C LYS A 3 7.83 8.31 -22.66
N ILE A 4 8.32 7.79 -21.52
CA ILE A 4 8.19 8.45 -20.21
C ILE A 4 8.97 9.76 -20.19
N GLU A 5 10.21 9.77 -20.70
CA GLU A 5 11.03 10.99 -20.78
C GLU A 5 10.34 12.09 -21.57
N LYS A 6 9.69 11.73 -22.72
CA LYS A 6 8.91 12.67 -23.51
C LYS A 6 7.72 13.24 -22.75
N LEU A 7 6.97 12.36 -22.04
CA LEU A 7 5.82 12.78 -21.24
C LEU A 7 6.25 13.70 -20.09
N ILE A 8 7.36 13.39 -19.40
CA ILE A 8 7.90 14.24 -18.32
C ILE A 8 8.28 15.62 -18.88
N GLN A 9 8.95 15.70 -20.03
CA GLN A 9 9.30 17.00 -20.64
C GLN A 9 8.08 17.83 -21.00
N ILE A 10 7.02 17.20 -21.48
CA ILE A 10 5.78 17.90 -21.89
C ILE A 10 4.99 18.35 -20.66
N PHE A 11 4.73 17.44 -19.72
CA PHE A 11 3.82 17.67 -18.60
C PHE A 11 4.49 18.19 -17.33
N CYS A 12 5.81 17.99 -17.18
CA CYS A 12 6.57 18.39 -16.00
C CYS A 12 7.80 19.23 -16.37
N PRO A 13 7.69 20.32 -17.15
CA PRO A 13 8.84 21.10 -17.62
C PRO A 13 9.62 21.76 -16.47
N LYS A 14 9.00 21.88 -15.29
CA LYS A 14 9.62 22.40 -14.04
C LYS A 14 9.99 21.30 -13.04
N GLY A 15 9.97 20.03 -13.47
CA GLY A 15 10.15 18.86 -12.63
C GLY A 15 8.84 18.29 -12.06
N VAL A 16 8.92 17.10 -11.45
CA VAL A 16 7.79 16.42 -10.84
C VAL A 16 7.56 16.96 -9.44
N GLU A 17 6.32 17.28 -9.10
CA GLU A 17 5.94 17.74 -7.76
C GLU A 17 6.09 16.62 -6.73
N SER A 18 6.65 16.96 -5.56
CA SER A 18 6.68 16.07 -4.40
C SER A 18 5.60 16.44 -3.41
N ARG A 19 4.82 15.45 -2.96
CA ARG A 19 3.73 15.61 -1.99
C ARG A 19 3.91 14.66 -0.82
N GLU A 20 3.59 15.12 0.38
CA GLU A 20 3.50 14.26 1.56
C GLU A 20 2.36 13.24 1.38
N LEU A 21 2.59 11.98 1.79
CA LEU A 21 1.59 10.92 1.68
C LEU A 21 0.26 11.27 2.37
N GLY A 22 0.33 11.91 3.53
CA GLY A 22 -0.86 12.36 4.28
C GLY A 22 -1.67 13.48 3.59
N LYS A 23 -1.13 14.12 2.54
CA LYS A 23 -1.86 15.11 1.72
C LYS A 23 -2.63 14.47 0.56
N ILE A 24 -2.32 13.22 0.23
CA ILE A 24 -2.90 12.50 -0.91
C ILE A 24 -3.71 11.27 -0.51
N ALA A 25 -3.60 10.82 0.74
CA ALA A 25 -4.27 9.63 1.24
C ALA A 25 -4.60 9.71 2.73
N ILE A 26 -5.60 8.94 3.15
CA ILE A 26 -5.81 8.61 4.56
C ILE A 26 -5.02 7.35 4.92
N LEU A 27 -4.32 7.38 6.05
CA LEU A 27 -3.60 6.24 6.61
C LEU A 27 -4.32 5.74 7.86
N GLU A 28 -4.54 4.44 7.96
CA GLU A 28 -5.28 3.83 9.06
C GLU A 28 -4.64 2.51 9.52
N ASN A 29 -4.44 2.38 10.83
CA ASN A 29 -3.95 1.17 11.49
C ASN A 29 -4.94 0.63 12.54
N ILE A 30 -6.24 0.79 12.27
CA ILE A 30 -7.36 0.44 13.17
C ILE A 30 -7.84 -1.02 13.01
N GLY A 31 -7.09 -1.85 12.32
CA GLY A 31 -7.44 -3.21 11.92
C GLY A 31 -7.98 -4.12 13.03
N VAL A 32 -8.25 -5.36 12.67
CA VAL A 32 -8.85 -6.39 13.53
C VAL A 32 -7.77 -7.30 14.12
N ASP A 33 -7.97 -7.80 15.33
CA ASP A 33 -7.10 -8.79 15.99
C ASP A 33 -7.39 -10.22 15.49
N LYS A 34 -6.40 -11.11 15.65
CA LYS A 34 -6.50 -12.55 15.34
C LYS A 34 -7.25 -13.29 16.46
N LYS A 35 -8.54 -12.98 16.64
CA LYS A 35 -9.38 -13.58 17.67
C LYS A 35 -10.67 -14.14 17.12
N ILE A 36 -11.20 -15.18 17.79
CA ILE A 36 -12.55 -15.72 17.54
C ILE A 36 -13.39 -15.42 18.79
N ILE A 37 -14.50 -14.73 18.58
CA ILE A 37 -15.47 -14.34 19.59
C ILE A 37 -16.85 -14.80 19.11
N ASP A 38 -17.49 -15.74 19.80
CA ASP A 38 -18.71 -16.43 19.38
C ASP A 38 -19.89 -15.51 19.01
N SER A 39 -19.94 -14.30 19.61
CA SER A 39 -21.00 -13.30 19.34
C SER A 39 -20.78 -12.43 18.10
N GLN A 40 -19.68 -12.64 17.37
CA GLN A 40 -19.27 -11.83 16.21
C GLN A 40 -19.36 -12.63 14.90
N LYS A 41 -19.34 -11.92 13.76
CA LYS A 41 -19.42 -12.52 12.43
C LYS A 41 -18.07 -13.05 11.97
N ASN A 42 -18.04 -14.21 11.35
CA ASN A 42 -16.87 -14.75 10.68
C ASN A 42 -16.50 -13.90 9.45
N VAL A 43 -15.22 -13.58 9.33
CA VAL A 43 -14.65 -12.80 8.23
C VAL A 43 -13.25 -13.31 7.89
N LEU A 44 -12.81 -13.07 6.65
CA LEU A 44 -11.43 -13.31 6.25
C LEU A 44 -10.55 -12.16 6.75
N LEU A 45 -9.33 -12.47 7.17
CA LEU A 45 -8.35 -11.50 7.65
C LEU A 45 -7.17 -11.38 6.68
N LEU A 46 -6.99 -10.18 6.13
CA LEU A 46 -5.73 -9.80 5.49
C LEU A 46 -4.68 -9.57 6.58
N ASN A 47 -3.71 -10.47 6.70
CA ASN A 47 -2.69 -10.40 7.74
C ASN A 47 -1.35 -9.83 7.24
N TYR A 48 -0.39 -9.67 8.15
CA TYR A 48 0.94 -9.13 7.84
C TYR A 48 1.66 -9.90 6.72
N MET A 49 1.65 -11.25 6.77
CA MET A 49 2.37 -12.07 5.79
C MET A 49 1.71 -12.06 4.41
N ASP A 50 0.39 -11.83 4.33
CA ASP A 50 -0.28 -11.68 3.04
C ASP A 50 0.22 -10.43 2.32
N VAL A 51 0.41 -9.31 3.06
CA VAL A 51 0.97 -8.06 2.53
C VAL A 51 2.46 -8.21 2.22
N TYR A 52 3.22 -8.85 3.12
CA TYR A 52 4.66 -9.03 2.99
C TYR A 52 5.05 -9.83 1.74
N ARG A 53 4.29 -10.89 1.43
CA ARG A 53 4.61 -11.85 0.35
C ARG A 53 3.99 -11.51 -1.00
N ASN A 54 2.97 -10.66 -1.03
CA ASN A 54 2.20 -10.41 -2.24
C ASN A 54 2.24 -8.92 -2.60
N LYS A 55 2.30 -8.65 -3.90
CA LYS A 55 2.19 -7.30 -4.46
C LYS A 55 0.73 -6.92 -4.73
N HIS A 56 -0.09 -7.90 -5.01
CA HIS A 56 -1.50 -7.77 -5.34
C HIS A 56 -2.36 -8.59 -4.37
N ILE A 57 -3.40 -7.97 -3.84
CA ILE A 57 -4.34 -8.59 -2.90
C ILE A 57 -5.65 -8.91 -3.63
N ASN A 58 -6.01 -10.16 -3.67
CA ASN A 58 -7.31 -10.65 -4.10
C ASN A 58 -7.87 -11.62 -3.05
N LYS A 59 -9.13 -12.03 -3.18
CA LYS A 59 -9.78 -12.90 -2.21
C LYS A 59 -9.06 -14.25 -2.01
N ASN A 60 -8.45 -14.78 -3.07
CA ASN A 60 -7.87 -16.13 -3.06
C ASN A 60 -6.62 -16.28 -2.18
N ILE A 61 -5.92 -15.17 -1.88
CA ILE A 61 -4.75 -15.20 -1.00
C ILE A 61 -5.12 -15.17 0.49
N LEU A 62 -6.37 -14.81 0.83
CA LEU A 62 -6.82 -14.72 2.21
C LEU A 62 -7.26 -16.10 2.70
N SER A 63 -6.54 -16.67 3.65
CA SER A 63 -6.82 -17.99 4.22
C SER A 63 -7.17 -17.97 5.71
N MET A 64 -6.92 -16.85 6.38
CA MET A 64 -7.15 -16.75 7.83
C MET A 64 -8.59 -16.29 8.11
N GLU A 65 -9.32 -17.08 8.91
CA GLU A 65 -10.63 -16.71 9.43
C GLU A 65 -10.52 -16.16 10.85
N VAL A 66 -11.26 -15.10 11.12
CA VAL A 66 -11.41 -14.46 12.44
C VAL A 66 -12.85 -13.99 12.59
N THR A 67 -13.18 -13.45 13.75
CA THR A 67 -14.47 -12.77 13.93
C THR A 67 -14.29 -11.27 14.08
N ALA A 68 -15.29 -10.51 13.64
CA ALA A 68 -15.32 -9.06 13.79
C ALA A 68 -16.74 -8.53 14.05
N SER A 69 -16.82 -7.43 14.81
CA SER A 69 -18.07 -6.70 15.01
C SER A 69 -18.50 -6.01 13.72
N ASP A 70 -19.79 -5.73 13.57
CA ASP A 70 -20.32 -4.99 12.40
C ASP A 70 -19.63 -3.64 12.18
N SER A 71 -19.31 -2.95 13.25
CA SER A 71 -18.53 -1.70 13.18
C SER A 71 -17.15 -1.92 12.57
N LYS A 72 -16.42 -2.97 12.99
CA LYS A 72 -15.11 -3.31 12.44
C LYS A 72 -15.18 -3.77 10.99
N ILE A 73 -16.20 -4.58 10.63
CA ILE A 73 -16.43 -4.99 9.25
C ILE A 73 -16.65 -3.77 8.34
N LYS A 74 -17.40 -2.78 8.82
CA LYS A 74 -17.64 -1.53 8.09
C LYS A 74 -16.40 -0.66 7.97
N THR A 75 -15.60 -0.50 9.03
CA THR A 75 -14.46 0.42 9.06
C THR A 75 -13.18 -0.19 8.50
N CYS A 76 -12.96 -1.50 8.72
CA CYS A 76 -11.77 -2.22 8.26
C CYS A 76 -11.99 -2.96 6.94
N ASN A 77 -12.97 -2.53 6.12
CA ASN A 77 -13.24 -3.12 4.81
C ASN A 77 -12.06 -2.98 3.85
N ILE A 78 -12.01 -3.87 2.86
CA ILE A 78 -11.00 -3.86 1.79
C ILE A 78 -11.68 -3.47 0.49
N LYS A 79 -11.24 -2.37 -0.11
CA LYS A 79 -11.74 -1.84 -1.37
C LYS A 79 -10.66 -1.91 -2.45
N LYS A 80 -11.08 -2.12 -3.70
CA LYS A 80 -10.17 -2.04 -4.85
C LYS A 80 -9.34 -0.75 -4.77
N GLY A 81 -8.01 -0.87 -4.94
CA GLY A 81 -7.08 0.25 -4.86
C GLY A 81 -6.72 0.70 -3.43
N ASP A 82 -7.20 0.03 -2.38
CA ASP A 82 -6.58 0.19 -1.07
C ASP A 82 -5.17 -0.37 -1.09
N ILE A 83 -4.21 0.38 -0.55
CA ILE A 83 -2.84 -0.07 -0.41
C ILE A 83 -2.65 -0.46 1.05
N PHE A 84 -2.05 -1.62 1.27
CA PHE A 84 -1.68 -2.12 2.59
C PHE A 84 -0.17 -2.19 2.70
N ILE A 85 0.37 -1.72 3.82
CA ILE A 85 1.82 -1.75 4.07
C ILE A 85 2.14 -2.43 5.39
N THR A 86 3.37 -2.97 5.48
CA THR A 86 3.95 -3.48 6.72
C THR A 86 4.65 -2.34 7.46
N PRO A 87 4.05 -1.79 8.55
CA PRO A 87 4.58 -0.60 9.22
C PRO A 87 5.76 -0.89 10.16
N THR A 88 6.05 -2.17 10.42
CA THR A 88 7.12 -2.61 11.32
C THR A 88 7.85 -3.82 10.76
N SER A 89 9.15 -3.97 11.08
CA SER A 89 9.96 -5.16 10.78
C SER A 89 11.00 -5.39 11.88
N GLU A 90 11.56 -6.59 11.96
CA GLU A 90 12.72 -6.90 12.81
C GLU A 90 14.03 -6.40 12.18
N VAL A 91 14.02 -6.12 10.88
CA VAL A 91 15.15 -5.60 10.11
C VAL A 91 14.81 -4.17 9.66
N ARG A 92 15.73 -3.24 9.86
CA ARG A 92 15.48 -1.81 9.66
C ARG A 92 15.23 -1.42 8.20
N ASP A 93 15.89 -2.09 7.27
CA ASP A 93 15.76 -1.86 5.83
C ASP A 93 14.69 -2.74 5.16
N ASP A 94 13.91 -3.47 5.97
CA ASP A 94 12.82 -4.34 5.54
C ASP A 94 11.44 -3.78 5.92
N LEU A 95 11.28 -2.47 5.82
CA LEU A 95 10.04 -1.76 6.16
C LEU A 95 9.25 -1.37 4.92
N GLY A 96 7.92 -1.32 5.07
CA GLY A 96 7.05 -0.72 4.06
C GLY A 96 6.81 -1.59 2.84
N HIS A 97 6.85 -2.93 2.98
CA HIS A 97 6.30 -3.80 1.95
C HIS A 97 4.87 -3.39 1.65
N ALA A 98 4.57 -3.17 0.38
CA ALA A 98 3.30 -2.62 -0.05
C ALA A 98 2.59 -3.56 -1.01
N ALA A 99 1.30 -3.80 -0.76
CA ALA A 99 0.41 -4.55 -1.63
C ALA A 99 -0.87 -3.75 -1.90
N VAL A 100 -1.44 -3.88 -3.11
CA VAL A 100 -2.66 -3.17 -3.51
C VAL A 100 -3.82 -4.14 -3.73
N ALA A 101 -5.01 -3.78 -3.24
CA ALA A 101 -6.21 -4.57 -3.45
C ALA A 101 -6.69 -4.45 -4.90
N MET A 102 -6.81 -5.59 -5.59
CA MET A 102 -7.23 -5.69 -6.98
C MET A 102 -8.75 -5.58 -7.14
N GLU A 103 -9.49 -5.84 -6.06
CA GLU A 103 -10.96 -5.90 -6.03
C GLU A 103 -11.52 -5.45 -4.68
N ASP A 104 -12.82 -5.22 -4.62
CA ASP A 104 -13.55 -5.09 -3.36
C ASP A 104 -13.73 -6.49 -2.75
N ILE A 105 -13.11 -6.75 -1.58
CA ILE A 105 -13.18 -8.06 -0.94
C ILE A 105 -14.25 -8.03 0.15
N LYS A 106 -15.48 -8.37 -0.24
CA LYS A 106 -16.61 -8.47 0.69
C LYS A 106 -16.38 -9.60 1.72
N GLY A 107 -16.71 -9.33 2.98
CA GLY A 107 -16.54 -10.31 4.07
C GLY A 107 -15.08 -10.46 4.51
N ALA A 108 -14.21 -9.54 4.15
CA ALA A 108 -12.82 -9.47 4.63
C ALA A 108 -12.53 -8.15 5.35
N VAL A 109 -11.59 -8.24 6.29
CA VAL A 109 -11.04 -7.11 7.06
C VAL A 109 -9.52 -7.21 7.07
N TYR A 110 -8.83 -6.13 7.42
CA TYR A 110 -7.38 -6.17 7.58
C TYR A 110 -6.95 -6.19 9.06
N SER A 111 -5.78 -6.77 9.32
CA SER A 111 -5.18 -6.87 10.64
C SER A 111 -4.63 -5.52 11.13
N TYR A 112 -4.65 -5.28 12.44
CA TYR A 112 -3.99 -4.12 13.07
C TYR A 112 -2.45 -4.12 12.91
N HIS A 113 -1.86 -5.23 12.45
CA HIS A 113 -0.43 -5.33 12.13
C HIS A 113 -0.06 -4.74 10.77
N VAL A 114 -1.04 -4.35 9.96
CA VAL A 114 -0.85 -3.67 8.68
C VAL A 114 -1.47 -2.28 8.74
N MET A 115 -0.98 -1.38 7.92
CA MET A 115 -1.55 -0.04 7.75
C MET A 115 -2.21 0.05 6.40
N ARG A 116 -3.47 0.49 6.36
CA ARG A 116 -4.19 0.80 5.12
C ARG A 116 -3.92 2.24 4.70
N ILE A 117 -3.64 2.41 3.42
CA ILE A 117 -3.51 3.70 2.73
C ILE A 117 -4.62 3.76 1.67
N ARG A 118 -5.52 4.72 1.79
CA ARG A 118 -6.61 4.92 0.83
C ARG A 118 -6.49 6.30 0.20
N ILE A 119 -6.28 6.32 -1.11
CA ILE A 119 -6.11 7.56 -1.90
C ILE A 119 -7.40 8.37 -1.90
N PHE A 120 -7.30 9.70 -1.69
CA PHE A 120 -8.45 10.62 -1.68
C PHE A 120 -9.05 10.83 -3.07
N ASP A 121 -8.19 11.06 -4.07
CA ASP A 121 -8.58 11.40 -5.44
C ASP A 121 -7.88 10.45 -6.42
N ARG A 122 -8.60 9.41 -6.84
CA ARG A 122 -8.10 8.38 -7.76
C ARG A 122 -8.09 8.80 -9.22
N GLU A 123 -8.71 9.93 -9.57
CA GLU A 123 -8.63 10.51 -10.89
C GLU A 123 -7.28 11.20 -11.12
N LYS A 124 -6.62 11.64 -10.03
CA LYS A 124 -5.31 12.28 -10.06
C LYS A 124 -4.16 11.40 -9.62
N ILE A 125 -4.45 10.37 -8.82
CA ILE A 125 -3.43 9.51 -8.23
C ILE A 125 -3.82 8.04 -8.38
N ASN A 126 -3.02 7.32 -9.15
CA ASN A 126 -3.18 5.89 -9.35
C ASN A 126 -2.62 5.11 -8.13
N PRO A 127 -3.44 4.32 -7.41
CA PRO A 127 -2.97 3.55 -6.25
C PRO A 127 -1.88 2.53 -6.59
N PHE A 128 -1.91 1.96 -7.80
CA PHE A 128 -0.89 1.01 -8.27
C PHE A 128 0.46 1.71 -8.42
N PHE A 129 0.47 2.93 -8.96
CA PHE A 129 1.67 3.76 -9.04
C PHE A 129 2.25 4.03 -7.65
N ILE A 130 1.43 4.41 -6.66
CA ILE A 130 1.88 4.63 -5.28
C ILE A 130 2.47 3.35 -4.69
N ARG A 131 1.85 2.20 -4.94
CA ARG A 131 2.37 0.89 -4.51
C ARG A 131 3.77 0.64 -5.08
N PHE A 132 4.00 0.88 -6.38
CA PHE A 132 5.33 0.74 -6.98
C PHE A 132 6.36 1.68 -6.38
N LEU A 133 5.97 2.91 -6.04
CA LEU A 133 6.89 3.86 -5.42
C LEU A 133 7.42 3.38 -4.07
N PHE A 134 6.68 2.56 -3.31
CA PHE A 134 7.19 1.95 -2.08
C PHE A 134 8.43 1.07 -2.31
N GLU A 135 8.61 0.49 -3.50
CA GLU A 135 9.81 -0.28 -3.86
C GLU A 135 10.97 0.60 -4.36
N SER A 136 10.74 1.91 -4.57
CA SER A 136 11.77 2.82 -5.06
C SER A 136 12.81 3.14 -3.99
N ASN A 137 14.07 3.32 -4.40
CA ASN A 137 15.15 3.75 -3.52
C ASN A 137 14.84 5.06 -2.79
N SER A 138 14.11 5.98 -3.43
CA SER A 138 13.71 7.25 -2.84
C SER A 138 12.82 7.06 -1.62
N ILE A 139 11.82 6.21 -1.71
CA ILE A 139 10.91 5.93 -0.58
C ILE A 139 11.59 5.05 0.46
N GLN A 140 12.30 3.98 0.05
CA GLN A 140 13.00 3.08 0.97
C GLN A 140 14.05 3.84 1.82
N ASN A 141 14.79 4.78 1.23
CA ASN A 141 15.72 5.62 1.98
C ASN A 141 15.02 6.53 3.00
N GLN A 142 13.83 7.05 2.69
CA GLN A 142 13.05 7.83 3.65
C GLN A 142 12.53 6.96 4.79
N LEU A 143 12.03 5.75 4.50
CA LEU A 143 11.59 4.78 5.51
C LEU A 143 12.75 4.41 6.44
N TYR A 144 13.90 4.01 5.88
CA TYR A 144 15.10 3.65 6.64
C TYR A 144 15.56 4.77 7.59
N LYS A 145 15.66 6.02 7.09
CA LYS A 145 16.11 7.17 7.89
C LYS A 145 15.15 7.51 9.03
N ASN A 146 13.86 7.29 8.84
CA ASN A 146 12.82 7.63 9.82
C ASN A 146 12.43 6.46 10.73
N ALA A 147 12.87 5.24 10.44
CA ALA A 147 12.62 4.06 11.27
C ALA A 147 13.25 4.19 12.65
N VAL A 148 12.49 3.88 13.68
CA VAL A 148 12.92 3.86 15.08
C VAL A 148 12.67 2.49 15.69
N GLY A 149 13.52 2.09 16.62
CA GLY A 149 13.44 0.81 17.30
C GLY A 149 14.83 0.24 17.60
N ILE A 150 14.88 -0.83 18.39
CA ILE A 150 16.10 -1.58 18.73
C ILE A 150 15.99 -3.02 18.20
N THR A 151 15.04 -3.80 18.71
CA THR A 151 14.78 -5.20 18.29
C THR A 151 13.68 -5.28 17.24
N ARG A 152 12.83 -4.27 17.16
CA ARG A 152 11.79 -4.12 16.17
C ARG A 152 11.74 -2.66 15.71
N PHE A 153 11.90 -2.45 14.42
CA PHE A 153 11.87 -1.14 13.79
C PHE A 153 10.47 -0.82 13.27
N GLY A 154 10.14 0.45 13.22
CA GLY A 154 8.86 0.89 12.66
C GLY A 154 8.78 2.40 12.52
N LEU A 155 7.74 2.85 11.83
CA LEU A 155 7.36 4.24 11.73
C LEU A 155 5.98 4.45 12.35
N SER A 156 5.83 5.54 13.08
CA SER A 156 4.51 6.00 13.48
C SER A 156 3.70 6.48 12.26
N LYS A 157 2.37 6.46 12.38
CA LYS A 157 1.46 6.99 11.35
C LYS A 157 1.88 8.39 10.89
N GLY A 158 2.15 9.31 11.83
CA GLY A 158 2.54 10.69 11.51
C GLY A 158 3.88 10.80 10.76
N LYS A 159 4.81 9.83 10.92
CA LYS A 159 6.03 9.77 10.12
C LYS A 159 5.74 9.24 8.72
N PHE A 160 4.88 8.24 8.56
CA PHE A 160 4.43 7.78 7.24
C PHE A 160 3.72 8.90 6.47
N GLU A 161 2.85 9.68 7.13
CA GLU A 161 2.14 10.81 6.50
C GLU A 161 3.09 11.87 5.91
N LYS A 162 4.31 11.99 6.44
CA LYS A 162 5.33 12.95 6.01
C LYS A 162 6.29 12.42 4.94
N ILE A 163 6.19 11.15 4.54
CA ILE A 163 6.99 10.61 3.45
C ILE A 163 6.62 11.32 2.15
N LEU A 164 7.64 11.79 1.43
CA LEU A 164 7.49 12.55 0.20
C LEU A 164 7.44 11.62 -1.01
N PHE A 165 6.37 11.70 -1.77
CA PHE A 165 6.14 10.97 -3.02
C PHE A 165 6.21 11.93 -4.19
N SER A 166 6.99 11.60 -5.22
CA SER A 166 6.99 12.33 -6.50
C SER A 166 5.76 11.93 -7.31
N ILE A 167 4.85 12.87 -7.53
CA ILE A 167 3.54 12.63 -8.14
C ILE A 167 3.46 13.37 -9.49
N PRO A 168 3.82 12.70 -10.60
CA PRO A 168 3.59 13.27 -11.93
C PRO A 168 2.09 13.24 -12.28
N PRO A 169 1.66 13.91 -13.35
CA PRO A 169 0.32 13.78 -13.91
C PRO A 169 -0.10 12.33 -14.11
N ILE A 170 -1.42 12.07 -14.05
CA ILE A 170 -1.99 10.71 -14.04
C ILE A 170 -1.59 9.91 -15.29
N GLU A 171 -1.46 10.55 -16.43
CA GLU A 171 -1.06 9.91 -17.69
C GLU A 171 0.35 9.29 -17.61
N ILE A 172 1.24 9.91 -16.85
CA ILE A 172 2.59 9.38 -16.62
C ILE A 172 2.54 8.24 -15.62
N GLN A 173 1.74 8.37 -14.54
CA GLN A 173 1.55 7.32 -13.56
C GLN A 173 1.02 6.04 -14.21
N ASP A 174 -0.02 6.16 -15.05
CA ASP A 174 -0.64 5.04 -15.76
C ASP A 174 0.32 4.35 -16.73
N GLU A 175 1.13 5.13 -17.44
CA GLU A 175 2.13 4.58 -18.36
C GLU A 175 3.24 3.82 -17.59
N ILE A 176 3.68 4.34 -16.42
CA ILE A 176 4.65 3.66 -15.57
C ILE A 176 4.07 2.34 -15.05
N VAL A 177 2.84 2.35 -14.54
CA VAL A 177 2.14 1.15 -14.06
C VAL A 177 2.09 0.10 -15.16
N LYS A 178 1.62 0.48 -16.35
CA LYS A 178 1.54 -0.43 -17.50
C LYS A 178 2.88 -1.08 -17.85
N ILE A 179 3.97 -0.32 -17.82
CA ILE A 179 5.30 -0.84 -18.12
C ILE A 179 5.74 -1.82 -17.03
N LEU A 180 5.55 -1.48 -15.76
CA LEU A 180 5.99 -2.30 -14.64
C LEU A 180 5.16 -3.59 -14.51
N ASP A 181 3.84 -3.53 -14.78
CA ASP A 181 2.99 -4.73 -14.82
C ASP A 181 3.41 -5.70 -15.93
N ASN A 182 3.72 -5.19 -17.14
CA ASN A 182 4.22 -6.02 -18.24
C ASN A 182 5.55 -6.72 -17.88
N PHE A 183 6.46 -6.04 -17.15
CA PHE A 183 7.70 -6.67 -16.68
C PHE A 183 7.43 -7.77 -15.66
N ALA A 184 6.50 -7.54 -14.71
CA ALA A 184 6.15 -8.54 -13.71
C ALA A 184 5.49 -9.80 -14.34
N GLU A 185 4.69 -9.63 -15.39
CA GLU A 185 4.12 -10.76 -16.16
C GLU A 185 5.21 -11.57 -16.86
N LEU A 186 6.17 -10.91 -17.52
CA LEU A 186 7.29 -11.57 -18.20
C LEU A 186 8.20 -12.32 -17.21
N GLU A 187 8.44 -11.78 -16.01
CA GLU A 187 9.21 -12.48 -14.97
C GLU A 187 8.49 -13.72 -14.43
N ALA A 188 7.15 -13.73 -14.43
CA ALA A 188 6.37 -14.88 -13.96
C ALA A 188 6.29 -16.03 -14.99
N GLU A 189 6.61 -15.78 -16.26
CA GLU A 189 6.64 -16.77 -17.35
C GLU A 189 8.00 -17.47 -17.49
N LEU A 190 9.05 -17.00 -16.79
CA LEU A 190 10.41 -17.56 -16.80
C LEU A 190 10.62 -18.55 -15.64
#